data_760828c555c0e87efdffb038cd0e1f5c
#
_entry.id   760828c555c0e87efdffb038cd0e1f5c
#
_cell.length_a   1.000
_cell.length_b   1.000
_cell.length_c   1.000
_cell.angle_alpha   90.00
_cell.angle_beta   90.00
_cell.angle_gamma   90.00
#
_symmetry.space_group_name_H-M   'P 1'
#
loop_
_entity.id
_entity.type
_entity.pdbx_description
1 polymer ?
#
loop_
_entity_poly.entity_id
_entity_poly.type
_entity_poly.pdbx_seq_one_letter_code
_entity_poly.pdbx_strand_id
1 'polypeptide(L)'
;MDRRFFLQYLGCGCLTIGISSCSSVPITDRKQLKIIPEANLNAQAAQIYEKVKSKEKLSDDIGQLNEIKDIGKRMENSIAEYFERTNIKDPTLGFDWEYILIENKKVKNAWCMPGGKIAVYTGILAVSYTHLTLPTIYSV
;
A
#
# COMPACT_ATOMS: atom_id res chain seq x y z
N MET A 1 -38.62 -28.81 26.16
CA MET A 1 -37.63 -27.74 26.01
C MET A 1 -38.36 -26.51 25.49
N ASP A 2 -38.57 -25.53 26.33
CA ASP A 2 -39.46 -24.38 26.02
C ASP A 2 -38.74 -23.39 25.08
N ARG A 3 -39.45 -23.04 24.00
CA ARG A 3 -39.03 -22.05 22.99
C ARG A 3 -38.59 -20.70 23.59
N ARG A 4 -39.10 -20.37 24.77
CA ARG A 4 -38.81 -19.12 25.49
C ARG A 4 -37.37 -19.12 26.07
N PHE A 5 -36.90 -20.26 26.56
CA PHE A 5 -35.52 -20.38 27.06
C PHE A 5 -34.47 -20.27 25.95
N PHE A 6 -34.75 -20.84 24.77
CA PHE A 6 -33.83 -20.76 23.61
C PHE A 6 -33.67 -19.33 23.14
N LEU A 7 -34.72 -18.53 23.09
CA LEU A 7 -34.67 -17.12 22.68
C LEU A 7 -33.97 -16.22 23.71
N GLN A 8 -34.01 -16.52 25.00
CA GLN A 8 -33.30 -15.78 26.04
C GLN A 8 -31.78 -16.01 25.97
N TYR A 9 -31.32 -17.21 25.67
CA TYR A 9 -29.89 -17.51 25.52
C TYR A 9 -29.33 -16.98 24.21
N LEU A 10 -30.11 -16.91 23.13
CA LEU A 10 -29.64 -16.28 21.87
C LEU A 10 -29.53 -14.74 21.99
N GLY A 11 -30.39 -14.11 22.76
CA GLY A 11 -30.42 -12.66 22.93
C GLY A 11 -29.25 -12.12 23.77
N CYS A 12 -28.74 -12.90 24.74
CA CYS A 12 -27.68 -12.46 25.63
C CYS A 12 -26.26 -12.71 25.09
N GLY A 13 -26.08 -13.67 24.17
CA GLY A 13 -24.79 -14.04 23.60
C GLY A 13 -24.32 -13.16 22.44
N CYS A 14 -25.22 -12.47 21.75
CA CYS A 14 -24.89 -11.69 20.56
C CYS A 14 -24.42 -10.24 20.83
N LEU A 15 -24.58 -9.74 22.07
CA LEU A 15 -24.32 -8.30 22.34
C LEU A 15 -22.86 -7.99 22.72
N THR A 16 -22.01 -8.97 22.94
CA THR A 16 -20.64 -8.74 23.43
C THR A 16 -19.52 -8.90 22.40
N ILE A 17 -19.83 -9.31 21.17
CA ILE A 17 -18.81 -9.62 20.14
C ILE A 17 -18.55 -8.44 19.16
N GLY A 18 -19.29 -7.34 19.26
CA GLY A 18 -19.42 -6.38 18.16
C GLY A 18 -18.58 -5.10 18.19
N ILE A 19 -17.73 -4.83 19.20
CA ILE A 19 -17.26 -3.43 19.36
C ILE A 19 -15.72 -3.23 19.23
N SER A 20 -14.95 -4.27 19.02
CA SER A 20 -13.47 -4.16 19.03
C SER A 20 -12.79 -3.90 17.68
N SER A 21 -13.52 -3.70 16.59
CA SER A 21 -12.96 -3.66 15.23
C SER A 21 -12.87 -2.27 14.61
N CYS A 22 -13.17 -1.20 15.35
CA CYS A 22 -12.99 0.16 14.85
C CYS A 22 -11.58 0.67 15.15
N SER A 23 -10.78 0.95 14.12
CA SER A 23 -9.52 1.65 14.25
C SER A 23 -9.57 2.99 13.53
N SER A 24 -8.85 4.00 14.06
CA SER A 24 -8.69 5.27 13.36
C SER A 24 -7.51 5.20 12.40
N VAL A 25 -7.62 5.93 11.28
CA VAL A 25 -6.52 6.10 10.33
C VAL A 25 -5.56 7.15 10.91
N PRO A 26 -4.25 6.88 11.01
CA PRO A 26 -3.30 7.72 11.74
C PRO A 26 -3.24 9.19 11.30
N ILE A 27 -3.47 9.48 10.03
CA ILE A 27 -3.31 10.85 9.49
C ILE A 27 -4.64 11.60 9.41
N THR A 28 -5.74 10.89 9.11
CA THR A 28 -7.03 11.52 8.84
C THR A 28 -8.02 11.40 9.99
N ASP A 29 -7.66 10.66 11.04
CA ASP A 29 -8.47 10.32 12.22
C ASP A 29 -9.87 9.74 11.89
N ARG A 30 -10.02 9.23 10.66
CA ARG A 30 -11.26 8.58 10.23
C ARG A 30 -11.38 7.21 10.86
N LYS A 31 -12.54 6.95 11.45
CA LYS A 31 -12.88 5.63 11.95
C LYS A 31 -13.17 4.70 10.77
N GLN A 32 -12.47 3.56 10.73
CA GLN A 32 -12.71 2.51 9.75
C GLN A 32 -12.86 1.15 10.43
N LEU A 33 -13.68 0.31 9.83
CA LEU A 33 -13.87 -1.06 10.27
C LEU A 33 -12.74 -1.92 9.66
N LYS A 34 -11.79 -2.38 10.47
CA LYS A 34 -10.75 -3.32 10.03
C LYS A 34 -11.22 -4.74 10.25
N ILE A 35 -11.75 -5.37 9.19
CA ILE A 35 -12.22 -6.77 9.24
C ILE A 35 -11.06 -7.74 8.99
N ILE A 36 -10.09 -7.36 8.16
CA ILE A 36 -8.96 -8.21 7.78
C ILE A 36 -7.71 -7.73 8.53
N PRO A 37 -6.98 -8.62 9.22
CA PRO A 37 -5.69 -8.28 9.82
C PRO A 37 -4.67 -7.86 8.76
N GLU A 38 -3.91 -6.81 9.03
CA GLU A 38 -2.90 -6.26 8.10
C GLU A 38 -1.85 -7.30 7.70
N ALA A 39 -1.45 -8.16 8.63
CA ALA A 39 -0.49 -9.23 8.36
C ALA A 39 -0.98 -10.19 7.25
N ASN A 40 -2.28 -10.54 7.27
CA ASN A 40 -2.86 -11.41 6.24
C ASN A 40 -2.91 -10.70 4.88
N LEU A 41 -3.20 -9.39 4.90
CA LEU A 41 -3.25 -8.57 3.69
C LEU A 41 -1.87 -8.46 3.05
N ASN A 42 -0.83 -8.20 3.85
CA ASN A 42 0.55 -8.12 3.39
C ASN A 42 1.03 -9.47 2.84
N ALA A 43 0.69 -10.60 3.48
CA ALA A 43 1.05 -11.92 3.01
C ALA A 43 0.38 -12.26 1.66
N GLN A 44 -0.89 -11.92 1.50
CA GLN A 44 -1.60 -12.12 0.22
C GLN A 44 -1.03 -11.22 -0.88
N ALA A 45 -0.72 -9.96 -0.55
CA ALA A 45 -0.12 -9.02 -1.48
C ALA A 45 1.26 -9.53 -1.97
N ALA A 46 2.09 -10.03 -1.07
CA ALA A 46 3.39 -10.60 -1.41
C ALA A 46 3.24 -11.80 -2.38
N GLN A 47 2.28 -12.70 -2.14
CA GLN A 47 2.02 -13.82 -3.05
C GLN A 47 1.55 -13.37 -4.44
N ILE A 48 0.71 -12.34 -4.52
CA ILE A 48 0.25 -11.79 -5.80
C ILE A 48 1.42 -11.11 -6.52
N TYR A 49 2.25 -10.38 -5.79
CA TYR A 49 3.43 -9.71 -6.32
C TYR A 49 4.43 -10.70 -6.94
N GLU A 50 4.73 -11.80 -6.25
CA GLU A 50 5.59 -12.86 -6.80
C GLU A 50 5.00 -13.53 -8.05
N LYS A 51 3.67 -13.70 -8.11
CA LYS A 51 2.99 -14.18 -9.33
C LYS A 51 3.13 -13.19 -10.50
N VAL A 52 3.04 -11.90 -10.24
CA VAL A 52 3.26 -10.87 -11.26
C VAL A 52 4.71 -10.91 -11.74
N LYS A 53 5.66 -10.94 -10.81
CA LYS A 53 7.10 -10.98 -11.07
C LYS A 53 7.50 -12.21 -11.93
N SER A 54 6.81 -13.35 -11.75
CA SER A 54 7.05 -14.55 -12.53
C SER A 54 6.37 -14.58 -13.90
N LYS A 55 5.28 -13.81 -14.09
CA LYS A 55 4.50 -13.78 -15.34
C LYS A 55 4.90 -12.65 -16.27
N GLU A 56 5.25 -11.50 -15.71
CA GLU A 56 5.57 -10.31 -16.48
C GLU A 56 7.05 -10.29 -16.86
N LYS A 57 7.35 -9.71 -18.00
CA LYS A 57 8.74 -9.50 -18.40
C LYS A 57 9.30 -8.31 -17.62
N LEU A 58 10.28 -8.57 -16.77
CA LEU A 58 11.00 -7.52 -16.08
C LEU A 58 11.96 -6.81 -17.05
N SER A 59 12.16 -5.51 -16.82
CA SER A 59 13.09 -4.72 -17.61
C SER A 59 14.55 -5.01 -17.21
N ASP A 60 15.40 -5.15 -18.20
CA ASP A 60 16.85 -5.31 -18.02
C ASP A 60 17.57 -3.95 -17.84
N ASP A 61 16.83 -2.83 -17.90
CA ASP A 61 17.40 -1.49 -17.71
C ASP A 61 17.65 -1.20 -16.22
N ILE A 62 18.88 -1.52 -15.82
CA ILE A 62 19.33 -1.33 -14.43
C ILE A 62 19.34 0.16 -14.06
N GLY A 63 19.61 1.06 -15.02
CA GLY A 63 19.62 2.50 -14.79
C GLY A 63 18.27 3.01 -14.34
N GLN A 64 17.22 2.72 -15.12
CA GLN A 64 15.83 3.09 -14.78
C GLN A 64 15.34 2.43 -13.49
N LEU A 65 15.71 1.17 -13.26
CA LEU A 65 15.36 0.49 -12.02
C LEU A 65 15.99 1.16 -10.79
N ASN A 66 17.25 1.58 -10.90
CA ASN A 66 17.95 2.28 -9.82
C ASN A 66 17.32 3.66 -9.54
N GLU A 67 16.96 4.41 -10.58
CA GLU A 67 16.23 5.68 -10.39
C GLU A 67 14.93 5.49 -9.61
N ILE A 68 14.15 4.44 -9.93
CA ILE A 68 12.92 4.12 -9.20
C ILE A 68 13.22 3.77 -7.75
N LYS A 69 14.26 2.96 -7.49
CA LYS A 69 14.67 2.60 -6.13
C LYS A 69 15.13 3.81 -5.33
N ASP A 70 15.87 4.75 -5.95
CA ASP A 70 16.34 5.97 -5.30
C ASP A 70 15.16 6.90 -4.94
N ILE A 71 14.18 7.01 -5.84
CA ILE A 71 12.94 7.73 -5.55
C ILE A 71 12.19 7.06 -4.39
N GLY A 72 12.05 5.74 -4.45
CA GLY A 72 11.41 4.95 -3.41
C GLY A 72 12.09 5.14 -2.06
N LYS A 73 13.42 5.07 -2.02
CA LYS A 73 14.18 5.26 -0.78
C LYS A 73 14.03 6.66 -0.17
N ARG A 74 13.97 7.68 -1.01
CA ARG A 74 13.66 9.05 -0.54
C ARG A 74 12.25 9.15 0.04
N MET A 75 11.28 8.48 -0.58
CA MET A 75 9.91 8.41 -0.05
C MET A 75 9.85 7.69 1.30
N GLU A 76 10.49 6.51 1.42
CA GLU A 76 10.59 5.77 2.68
C GLU A 76 11.15 6.64 3.81
N ASN A 77 12.27 7.33 3.55
CA ASN A 77 12.91 8.21 4.53
C ASN A 77 11.99 9.38 4.92
N SER A 78 11.29 9.98 3.94
CA SER A 78 10.35 11.08 4.21
C SER A 78 9.14 10.62 5.03
N ILE A 79 8.66 9.39 4.80
CA ILE A 79 7.58 8.79 5.58
C ILE A 79 8.02 8.59 7.03
N ALA A 80 9.19 7.99 7.23
CA ALA A 80 9.75 7.77 8.57
C ALA A 80 9.93 9.08 9.33
N GLU A 81 10.53 10.09 8.69
CA GLU A 81 10.71 11.44 9.27
C GLU A 81 9.38 12.09 9.64
N TYR A 82 8.37 11.98 8.77
CA TYR A 82 7.04 12.53 9.04
C TYR A 82 6.42 11.93 10.31
N PHE A 83 6.44 10.60 10.44
CA PHE A 83 5.85 9.92 11.60
C PHE A 83 6.65 10.17 12.88
N GLU A 84 7.97 10.27 12.80
CA GLU A 84 8.81 10.66 13.92
C GLU A 84 8.47 12.09 14.41
N ARG A 85 8.39 13.05 13.50
CA ARG A 85 8.07 14.46 13.83
C ARG A 85 6.67 14.65 14.39
N THR A 86 5.70 13.86 13.94
CA THR A 86 4.31 13.95 14.41
C THR A 86 4.04 13.11 15.65
N ASN A 87 5.03 12.33 16.11
CA ASN A 87 4.89 11.38 17.22
C ASN A 87 3.70 10.42 17.06
N ILE A 88 3.40 10.07 15.80
CA ILE A 88 2.38 9.09 15.43
C ILE A 88 3.09 7.79 15.08
N LYS A 89 2.52 6.66 15.50
CA LYS A 89 3.07 5.36 15.14
C LYS A 89 3.10 5.19 13.62
N ASP A 90 4.29 4.94 13.07
CA ASP A 90 4.47 4.69 11.65
C ASP A 90 3.78 3.37 11.23
N PRO A 91 2.77 3.40 10.37
CA PRO A 91 2.09 2.21 9.89
C PRO A 91 2.91 1.40 8.88
N THR A 92 4.02 1.95 8.40
CA THR A 92 4.90 1.27 7.44
C THR A 92 6.04 0.52 8.11
N LEU A 93 6.12 0.56 9.45
CA LEU A 93 7.09 -0.23 10.21
C LEU A 93 6.89 -1.72 9.92
N GLY A 94 7.92 -2.35 9.40
CA GLY A 94 7.89 -3.76 9.03
C GLY A 94 7.41 -4.03 7.59
N PHE A 95 7.26 -3.01 6.76
CA PHE A 95 7.08 -3.20 5.34
C PHE A 95 8.38 -3.72 4.71
N ASP A 96 8.23 -4.68 3.83
CA ASP A 96 9.32 -5.19 3.00
C ASP A 96 9.25 -4.52 1.63
N TRP A 97 9.85 -3.32 1.55
CA TRP A 97 9.84 -2.49 0.36
C TRP A 97 10.55 -3.15 -0.80
N GLU A 98 9.85 -3.34 -1.89
CA GLU A 98 10.39 -3.95 -3.11
C GLU A 98 9.88 -3.20 -4.34
N TYR A 99 10.79 -2.95 -5.28
CA TYR A 99 10.53 -2.20 -6.50
C TYR A 99 10.88 -3.06 -7.70
N ILE A 100 9.94 -3.22 -8.64
CA ILE A 100 10.18 -3.85 -9.94
C ILE A 100 9.81 -2.92 -11.08
N LEU A 101 10.55 -3.05 -12.18
CA LEU A 101 10.26 -2.39 -13.44
C LEU A 101 9.80 -3.43 -14.45
N ILE A 102 8.54 -3.32 -14.89
CA ILE A 102 7.93 -4.22 -15.87
C ILE A 102 8.12 -3.64 -17.27
N GLU A 103 8.68 -4.43 -18.19
CA GLU A 103 8.88 -4.00 -19.57
C GLU A 103 7.58 -4.04 -20.36
N ASN A 104 6.87 -2.92 -20.37
CA ASN A 104 5.69 -2.74 -21.22
C ASN A 104 5.51 -1.26 -21.55
N LYS A 105 6.00 -0.86 -22.72
CA LYS A 105 5.93 0.54 -23.21
C LYS A 105 4.51 1.02 -23.52
N LYS A 106 3.55 0.10 -23.71
CA LYS A 106 2.16 0.44 -24.01
C LYS A 106 1.35 0.77 -22.79
N VAL A 107 1.72 0.22 -21.63
CA VAL A 107 1.04 0.41 -20.36
C VAL A 107 1.67 1.58 -19.61
N LYS A 108 0.91 2.65 -19.42
CA LYS A 108 1.31 3.84 -18.66
C LYS A 108 0.72 3.75 -17.26
N ASN A 109 1.29 2.89 -16.43
CA ASN A 109 0.78 2.62 -15.10
C ASN A 109 1.90 2.32 -14.11
N ALA A 110 1.61 2.56 -12.85
CA ALA A 110 2.35 2.07 -11.69
C ALA A 110 1.36 1.71 -10.59
N TRP A 111 1.67 0.75 -9.76
CA TRP A 111 0.82 0.35 -8.66
C TRP A 111 1.62 -0.05 -7.43
N CYS A 112 0.98 0.06 -6.29
CA CYS A 112 1.52 -0.33 -5.00
C CYS A 112 0.57 -1.30 -4.31
N MET A 113 1.11 -2.32 -3.69
CA MET A 113 0.36 -3.26 -2.86
C MET A 113 0.73 -3.12 -1.39
N PRO A 114 -0.13 -3.56 -0.47
CA PRO A 114 0.18 -3.61 0.95
C PRO A 114 1.53 -4.30 1.24
N GLY A 115 2.23 -3.83 2.26
CA GLY A 115 3.55 -4.34 2.61
C GLY A 115 4.71 -3.74 1.81
N GLY A 116 4.47 -2.66 1.02
CA GLY A 116 5.53 -1.92 0.32
C GLY A 116 5.94 -2.53 -1.03
N LYS A 117 5.08 -3.33 -1.66
CA LYS A 117 5.36 -3.94 -2.97
C LYS A 117 4.95 -3.01 -4.10
N ILE A 118 5.90 -2.53 -4.88
CA ILE A 118 5.71 -1.50 -5.91
C ILE A 118 6.15 -2.03 -7.27
N ALA A 119 5.30 -1.83 -8.27
CA ALA A 119 5.63 -2.13 -9.66
C ALA A 119 5.39 -0.91 -10.55
N VAL A 120 6.33 -0.65 -11.43
CA VAL A 120 6.29 0.44 -12.38
C VAL A 120 6.41 -0.15 -13.79
N TYR A 121 5.61 0.33 -14.73
CA TYR A 121 5.72 -0.06 -16.13
C TYR A 121 6.61 0.94 -16.88
N THR A 122 7.46 0.43 -17.79
CA THR A 122 8.36 1.28 -18.59
C THR A 122 7.61 2.35 -19.40
N GLY A 123 6.34 2.10 -19.74
CA GLY A 123 5.52 3.06 -20.48
C GLY A 123 5.21 4.35 -19.74
N ILE A 124 5.21 4.35 -18.38
CA ILE A 124 4.97 5.59 -17.63
C ILE A 124 6.20 6.48 -17.58
N LEU A 125 7.41 5.92 -17.63
CA LEU A 125 8.65 6.69 -17.55
C LEU A 125 8.76 7.70 -18.69
N ALA A 126 8.47 7.29 -19.92
CA ALA A 126 8.51 8.17 -21.08
C ALA A 126 7.56 9.39 -20.95
N VAL A 127 6.40 9.20 -20.28
CA VAL A 127 5.43 10.28 -20.07
C VAL A 127 5.85 11.18 -18.92
N SER A 128 6.43 10.61 -17.87
CA SER A 128 6.91 11.37 -16.71
C SER A 128 8.01 12.35 -17.08
N TYR A 129 8.95 11.96 -17.93
CA TYR A 129 9.99 12.86 -18.45
C TYR A 129 9.41 14.05 -19.22
N THR A 130 8.35 13.88 -19.99
CA THR A 130 7.74 14.97 -20.77
C THR A 130 6.88 15.90 -19.90
N HIS A 131 6.24 15.41 -18.86
CA HIS A 131 5.39 16.23 -17.99
C HIS A 131 6.11 16.88 -16.81
N LEU A 132 7.16 16.25 -16.27
CA LEU A 132 7.94 16.82 -15.17
C LEU A 132 8.99 17.82 -15.63
N THR A 133 9.34 17.83 -16.91
CA THR A 133 10.25 18.81 -17.52
C THR A 133 9.53 20.00 -18.14
N LEU A 134 8.22 20.17 -17.93
CA LEU A 134 7.59 21.43 -18.24
C LEU A 134 8.27 22.50 -17.38
N PRO A 135 9.02 23.43 -17.99
CA PRO A 135 9.62 24.50 -17.22
C PRO A 135 8.48 25.25 -16.54
N THR A 136 8.56 25.39 -15.24
CA THR A 136 7.79 26.36 -14.50
C THR A 136 8.18 27.74 -14.99
N ILE A 137 7.70 28.15 -16.17
CA ILE A 137 7.78 29.52 -16.63
C ILE A 137 6.69 30.30 -15.88
N TYR A 138 6.98 30.58 -14.61
CA TYR A 138 6.41 31.69 -13.90
C TYR A 138 7.58 32.51 -13.38
N SER A 139 8.19 33.25 -14.31
CA SER A 139 8.86 34.48 -13.96
C SER A 139 7.76 35.57 -13.93
N VAL A 140 7.43 36.01 -12.75
CA VAL A 140 6.86 37.35 -12.52
C VAL A 140 7.93 38.21 -11.92
#